data_15ced605bd060ca1476ad761f41e1799
#
_entry.id   15ced605bd060ca1476ad761f41e1799
#
_cell.length_a   1.000
_cell.length_b   1.000
_cell.length_c   1.000
_cell.angle_alpha   90.00
_cell.angle_beta   90.00
_cell.angle_gamma   90.00
#
_symmetry.space_group_name_H-M   'P 1'
#
loop_
_entity.id
_entity.type
_entity.pdbx_description
1 polymer ?
#
loop_
_entity_poly.entity_id
_entity_poly.type
_entity_poly.pdbx_seq_one_letter_code
_entity_poly.pdbx_strand_id
1 'polypeptide(L)'
;MAGYPVNKNLEARTDLWRISPHCFSEEIRTKMTLPDKLQICDITLREGRQLPGVSLRRDDVLLIADKLVEAGFSMLQMHHDDPKEMEEVKKRHPDVIIEALVHPTAVLNPELAKVEVDLNFDHGADYTTLCFSFSPEQMCLFESMAGSRISIEEAIDRAIGSVEYARDKAGSEKKVGCLIQDCTRIPIERLAEVCGKLVDAGADMIKLDDINGMAIYPVYTHVVREMKRLLPGTEIGLHTHNDIGLGTASLYAGLEGGADLIDVCVNGLGERAHIAPAAEVVSVIQIYYGIDCGIQLDKLYDLSRLVSDVMKWPMTDTMPFVGKTAFSHLVEVHYCVPDNEEGFWAYLCMKPEMFGNSKHNLLGHYSGPWAVRTKARELGLSIPEGKEQEVINKLRTEIRFRKRQIEDDEFKKIVNSVS
;
A
#
# COMPACT_ATOMS: atom_id res chain seq x y z
N MET A 1 0.22 14.41 19.23
CA MET A 1 0.79 15.52 18.44
C MET A 1 -0.04 15.60 17.17
N ALA A 2 -0.33 16.80 16.67
CA ALA A 2 -1.00 16.91 15.36
C ALA A 2 -0.05 16.36 14.28
N GLY A 3 -0.54 15.44 13.47
CA GLY A 3 0.24 14.86 12.37
C GLY A 3 0.66 15.90 11.33
N TYR A 4 1.51 15.50 10.39
CA TYR A 4 1.95 16.38 9.31
C TYR A 4 0.79 16.78 8.39
N PRO A 5 0.77 18.02 7.87
CA PRO A 5 -0.37 18.53 7.13
C PRO A 5 -0.52 17.85 5.76
N VAL A 6 -1.78 17.62 5.37
CA VAL A 6 -2.14 17.27 3.99
C VAL A 6 -1.97 18.50 3.11
N ASN A 7 -1.46 18.34 1.90
CA ASN A 7 -1.25 19.44 0.94
C ASN A 7 -2.57 19.90 0.26
N LYS A 8 -3.54 20.33 1.06
CA LYS A 8 -4.88 20.73 0.55
C LYS A 8 -4.84 21.89 -0.45
N ASN A 9 -3.84 22.75 -0.35
CA ASN A 9 -3.66 23.91 -1.24
C ASN A 9 -2.82 23.58 -2.49
N LEU A 10 -2.37 22.34 -2.65
CA LEU A 10 -1.51 21.88 -3.76
C LEU A 10 -0.24 22.73 -3.95
N GLU A 11 0.42 23.07 -2.85
CA GLU A 11 1.63 23.85 -2.82
C GLU A 11 2.85 23.00 -3.23
N ALA A 12 3.63 23.47 -4.19
CA ALA A 12 4.83 22.78 -4.62
C ALA A 12 6.01 22.95 -3.65
N ARG A 13 5.97 23.99 -2.81
CA ARG A 13 7.05 24.34 -1.86
C ARG A 13 6.48 24.74 -0.51
N THR A 14 6.98 24.05 0.51
CA THR A 14 6.74 24.37 1.92
C THR A 14 8.02 24.12 2.72
N ASP A 15 7.97 24.27 4.03
CA ASP A 15 9.07 23.86 4.92
C ASP A 15 9.22 22.34 5.05
N LEU A 16 8.26 21.54 4.53
CA LEU A 16 8.23 20.09 4.63
C LEU A 16 8.58 19.37 3.33
N TRP A 17 8.30 20.01 2.19
CA TRP A 17 8.59 19.45 0.85
C TRP A 17 8.90 20.54 -0.18
N ARG A 18 9.68 20.15 -1.18
CA ARG A 18 9.89 20.89 -2.43
C ARG A 18 9.76 19.91 -3.59
N ILE A 19 8.61 19.90 -4.22
CA ILE A 19 8.25 18.96 -5.30
C ILE A 19 7.99 19.70 -6.60
N SER A 20 7.82 18.98 -7.69
CA SER A 20 7.64 19.59 -9.00
C SER A 20 6.32 20.40 -9.08
N PRO A 21 6.38 21.69 -9.42
CA PRO A 21 5.16 22.48 -9.60
C PRO A 21 4.28 22.00 -10.77
N HIS A 22 4.85 21.25 -11.73
CA HIS A 22 4.09 20.69 -12.84
C HIS A 22 3.04 19.68 -12.39
N CYS A 23 3.21 19.04 -11.22
CA CYS A 23 2.21 18.14 -10.65
C CYS A 23 0.87 18.86 -10.36
N PHE A 24 0.89 20.18 -10.24
CA PHE A 24 -0.27 21.02 -9.90
C PHE A 24 -0.73 21.91 -11.04
N SER A 25 -0.12 21.77 -12.22
CA SER A 25 -0.54 22.56 -13.39
C SER A 25 -1.94 22.18 -13.86
N GLU A 26 -2.67 23.13 -14.42
CA GLU A 26 -4.02 22.93 -14.94
C GLU A 26 -4.05 21.86 -16.01
N GLU A 27 -3.03 21.81 -16.89
CA GLU A 27 -2.93 20.82 -17.98
C GLU A 27 -2.85 19.38 -17.47
N ILE A 28 -2.36 19.17 -16.26
CA ILE A 28 -2.30 17.85 -15.61
C ILE A 28 -3.57 17.60 -14.82
N ARG A 29 -4.00 18.57 -14.00
CA ARG A 29 -5.12 18.38 -13.05
C ARG A 29 -6.46 18.22 -13.75
N THR A 30 -6.70 18.91 -14.86
CA THR A 30 -7.96 18.80 -15.62
C THR A 30 -8.19 17.44 -16.28
N LYS A 31 -7.16 16.60 -16.37
CA LYS A 31 -7.27 15.24 -16.91
C LYS A 31 -7.73 14.23 -15.86
N MET A 32 -7.75 14.60 -14.58
CA MET A 32 -8.08 13.74 -13.46
C MET A 32 -9.56 13.93 -13.08
N THR A 33 -10.21 12.84 -12.75
CA THR A 33 -11.53 12.83 -12.11
C THR A 33 -11.31 12.26 -10.71
N LEU A 34 -11.02 13.14 -9.76
CA LEU A 34 -10.77 12.71 -8.38
C LEU A 34 -12.08 12.52 -7.63
N PRO A 35 -12.19 11.53 -6.71
CA PRO A 35 -13.37 11.36 -5.88
C PRO A 35 -13.48 12.48 -4.83
N ASP A 36 -14.71 12.80 -4.43
CA ASP A 36 -14.96 13.76 -3.33
C ASP A 36 -14.45 13.21 -1.98
N LYS A 37 -14.46 11.89 -1.83
CA LYS A 37 -14.04 11.16 -0.66
C LYS A 37 -13.29 9.90 -1.08
N LEU A 38 -12.16 9.64 -0.46
CA LEU A 38 -11.37 8.42 -0.70
C LEU A 38 -11.26 7.62 0.59
N GLN A 39 -11.65 6.36 0.53
CA GLN A 39 -11.40 5.38 1.58
C GLN A 39 -10.14 4.59 1.28
N ILE A 40 -9.24 4.49 2.24
CA ILE A 40 -8.10 3.56 2.18
C ILE A 40 -8.45 2.33 3.01
N CYS A 41 -8.40 1.16 2.38
CA CYS A 41 -8.55 -0.12 3.05
C CYS A 41 -7.17 -0.78 3.20
N ASP A 42 -6.71 -0.99 4.43
CA ASP A 42 -5.51 -1.78 4.65
C ASP A 42 -5.85 -3.27 4.64
N ILE A 43 -5.18 -4.02 3.77
CA ILE A 43 -5.42 -5.45 3.60
C ILE A 43 -4.26 -6.32 4.10
N THR A 44 -3.39 -5.77 4.93
CA THR A 44 -2.23 -6.48 5.51
C THR A 44 -2.63 -7.74 6.27
N LEU A 45 -3.75 -7.68 7.00
CA LEU A 45 -4.25 -8.79 7.82
C LEU A 45 -5.00 -9.86 7.01
N ARG A 46 -5.22 -9.64 5.72
CA ARG A 46 -5.78 -10.64 4.80
C ARG A 46 -4.75 -11.01 3.72
N GLU A 47 -4.42 -10.09 2.80
CA GLU A 47 -3.53 -10.32 1.67
C GLU A 47 -2.08 -10.57 2.11
N GLY A 48 -1.59 -9.81 3.09
CA GLY A 48 -0.24 -9.99 3.63
C GLY A 48 0.01 -11.35 4.29
N ARG A 49 -1.05 -12.04 4.72
CA ARG A 49 -0.95 -13.39 5.30
C ARG A 49 -0.83 -14.48 4.24
N GLN A 50 -1.08 -14.18 2.96
CA GLN A 50 -0.97 -15.14 1.85
C GLN A 50 0.48 -15.34 1.38
N LEU A 51 1.43 -14.65 1.98
CA LEU A 51 2.85 -14.85 1.70
C LEU A 51 3.33 -16.24 2.14
N PRO A 52 4.10 -16.94 1.30
CA PRO A 52 4.68 -18.22 1.68
C PRO A 52 5.54 -18.12 2.94
N GLY A 53 5.21 -18.89 3.97
CA GLY A 53 5.93 -18.93 5.24
C GLY A 53 5.48 -17.91 6.30
N VAL A 54 4.54 -17.02 5.97
CA VAL A 54 3.89 -16.15 6.97
C VAL A 54 2.78 -16.94 7.67
N SER A 55 2.85 -16.99 8.99
CA SER A 55 1.81 -17.56 9.84
C SER A 55 1.74 -16.76 11.13
N LEU A 56 0.64 -16.07 11.34
CA LEU A 56 0.45 -15.18 12.49
C LEU A 56 -0.37 -15.87 13.58
N ARG A 57 0.02 -15.65 14.82
CA ARG A 57 -0.82 -15.96 15.98
C ARG A 57 -1.83 -14.83 16.14
N ARG A 58 -2.92 -15.07 16.84
CA ARG A 58 -3.92 -14.04 17.14
C ARG A 58 -3.31 -12.78 17.77
N ASP A 59 -2.40 -12.92 18.72
CA ASP A 59 -1.73 -11.77 19.34
C ASP A 59 -0.94 -10.93 18.32
N ASP A 60 -0.32 -11.58 17.33
CA ASP A 60 0.41 -10.90 16.25
C ASP A 60 -0.56 -10.10 15.35
N VAL A 61 -1.73 -10.68 15.03
CA VAL A 61 -2.80 -10.01 14.27
C VAL A 61 -3.32 -8.79 15.03
N LEU A 62 -3.62 -8.95 16.32
CA LEU A 62 -4.13 -7.86 17.16
C LEU A 62 -3.10 -6.74 17.31
N LEU A 63 -1.81 -7.08 17.45
CA LEU A 63 -0.74 -6.09 17.51
C LEU A 63 -0.61 -5.28 16.22
N ILE A 64 -0.71 -5.93 15.06
CA ILE A 64 -0.69 -5.23 13.75
C ILE A 64 -1.94 -4.36 13.62
N ALA A 65 -3.14 -4.87 13.97
CA ALA A 65 -4.38 -4.11 13.91
C ALA A 65 -4.32 -2.84 14.79
N ASP A 66 -3.85 -2.98 16.05
CA ASP A 66 -3.68 -1.85 16.96
C ASP A 66 -2.77 -0.77 16.36
N LYS A 67 -1.69 -1.15 15.66
CA LYS A 67 -0.76 -0.21 15.04
C LYS A 67 -1.28 0.41 13.74
N LEU A 68 -2.06 -0.32 12.96
CA LEU A 68 -2.76 0.23 11.79
C LEU A 68 -3.75 1.33 12.22
N VAL A 69 -4.54 1.06 13.26
CA VAL A 69 -5.49 2.05 13.79
C VAL A 69 -4.76 3.24 14.41
N GLU A 70 -3.67 3.02 15.16
CA GLU A 70 -2.83 4.11 15.69
C GLU A 70 -2.26 4.98 14.56
N ALA A 71 -1.95 4.40 13.41
CA ALA A 71 -1.50 5.14 12.22
C ALA A 71 -2.64 5.83 11.45
N GLY A 72 -3.90 5.64 11.84
CA GLY A 72 -5.06 6.31 11.25
C GLY A 72 -5.79 5.51 10.18
N PHE A 73 -5.45 4.23 9.96
CA PHE A 73 -6.24 3.38 9.07
C PHE A 73 -7.61 3.11 9.70
N SER A 74 -8.66 3.56 9.03
CA SER A 74 -10.04 3.45 9.51
C SER A 74 -10.81 2.26 8.92
N MET A 75 -10.22 1.56 7.94
CA MET A 75 -10.80 0.36 7.33
C MET A 75 -9.73 -0.71 7.18
N LEU A 76 -10.01 -1.89 7.71
CA LEU A 76 -9.12 -3.05 7.69
C LEU A 76 -9.83 -4.23 7.03
N GLN A 77 -9.15 -4.90 6.10
CA GLN A 77 -9.65 -6.14 5.54
C GLN A 77 -9.11 -7.33 6.33
N MET A 78 -9.99 -8.20 6.77
CA MET A 78 -9.68 -9.37 7.58
C MET A 78 -10.27 -10.64 6.96
N HIS A 79 -9.89 -11.79 7.48
CA HIS A 79 -10.39 -13.09 7.07
C HIS A 79 -11.17 -13.76 8.22
N HIS A 80 -12.12 -14.61 7.88
CA HIS A 80 -12.93 -15.33 8.87
C HIS A 80 -12.30 -16.63 9.37
N ASP A 81 -11.06 -16.96 9.02
CA ASP A 81 -10.36 -18.18 9.47
C ASP A 81 -10.29 -18.29 10.99
N ASP A 82 -10.10 -17.18 11.68
CA ASP A 82 -10.29 -17.06 13.13
C ASP A 82 -11.25 -15.90 13.42
N PRO A 83 -12.57 -16.16 13.49
CA PRO A 83 -13.56 -15.12 13.71
C PRO A 83 -13.34 -14.29 14.98
N LYS A 84 -12.67 -14.86 15.99
CA LYS A 84 -12.34 -14.15 17.22
C LYS A 84 -11.31 -13.04 17.01
N GLU A 85 -10.53 -13.07 15.93
CA GLU A 85 -9.64 -11.97 15.56
C GLU A 85 -10.49 -10.72 15.23
N MET A 86 -11.52 -10.86 14.41
CA MET A 86 -12.43 -9.76 14.05
C MET A 86 -13.19 -9.22 15.28
N GLU A 87 -13.76 -10.12 16.10
CA GLU A 87 -14.46 -9.74 17.33
C GLU A 87 -13.57 -8.91 18.26
N GLU A 88 -12.32 -9.36 18.48
CA GLU A 88 -11.42 -8.68 19.40
C GLU A 88 -10.91 -7.35 18.81
N VAL A 89 -10.64 -7.26 17.50
CA VAL A 89 -10.31 -5.99 16.84
C VAL A 89 -11.49 -5.02 16.96
N LYS A 90 -12.72 -5.46 16.67
CA LYS A 90 -13.91 -4.61 16.78
C LYS A 90 -14.19 -4.13 18.21
N LYS A 91 -13.92 -4.99 19.18
CA LYS A 91 -14.03 -4.64 20.60
C LYS A 91 -13.00 -3.60 21.04
N ARG A 92 -11.74 -3.70 20.56
CA ARG A 92 -10.68 -2.72 20.86
C ARG A 92 -10.90 -1.39 20.14
N HIS A 93 -11.38 -1.48 18.90
CA HIS A 93 -11.52 -0.36 17.97
C HIS A 93 -12.93 -0.34 17.37
N PRO A 94 -13.97 0.06 18.13
CA PRO A 94 -15.37 -0.01 17.71
C PRO A 94 -15.68 0.82 16.45
N ASP A 95 -14.91 1.91 16.22
CA ASP A 95 -15.10 2.81 15.08
C ASP A 95 -14.38 2.35 13.81
N VAL A 96 -13.53 1.31 13.89
CA VAL A 96 -12.85 0.74 12.71
C VAL A 96 -13.85 -0.03 11.88
N ILE A 97 -13.83 0.20 10.58
CA ILE A 97 -14.60 -0.57 9.60
C ILE A 97 -13.83 -1.87 9.31
N ILE A 98 -14.49 -3.00 9.53
CA ILE A 98 -13.95 -4.31 9.16
C ILE A 98 -14.63 -4.77 7.87
N GLU A 99 -13.83 -4.96 6.82
CA GLU A 99 -14.21 -5.66 5.60
C GLU A 99 -13.77 -7.12 5.71
N ALA A 100 -14.69 -8.07 5.51
CA ALA A 100 -14.36 -9.49 5.49
C ALA A 100 -14.73 -10.10 4.14
N LEU A 101 -13.80 -10.87 3.54
CA LEU A 101 -14.03 -11.52 2.26
C LEU A 101 -14.79 -12.82 2.41
N VAL A 102 -15.64 -13.10 1.40
CA VAL A 102 -16.19 -14.42 1.09
C VAL A 102 -15.37 -15.02 -0.06
N HIS A 103 -14.97 -16.26 0.10
CA HIS A 103 -14.03 -16.90 -0.82
C HIS A 103 -14.59 -17.01 -2.26
N PRO A 104 -13.73 -16.94 -3.32
CA PRO A 104 -14.19 -17.05 -4.71
C PRO A 104 -14.91 -18.37 -5.04
N THR A 105 -14.76 -19.40 -4.22
CA THR A 105 -15.55 -20.64 -4.30
C THR A 105 -17.05 -20.44 -4.08
N ALA A 106 -17.49 -19.25 -3.68
CA ALA A 106 -18.91 -18.91 -3.55
C ALA A 106 -19.69 -19.12 -4.85
N VAL A 107 -19.07 -18.86 -6.01
CA VAL A 107 -19.67 -19.15 -7.32
C VAL A 107 -19.90 -20.65 -7.53
N LEU A 108 -19.03 -21.47 -6.96
CA LEU A 108 -19.10 -22.93 -7.06
C LEU A 108 -20.06 -23.55 -6.05
N ASN A 109 -20.13 -22.96 -4.87
CA ASN A 109 -20.91 -23.47 -3.74
C ASN A 109 -21.67 -22.35 -3.01
N PRO A 110 -22.84 -21.91 -3.52
CA PRO A 110 -23.63 -20.84 -2.90
C PRO A 110 -24.00 -21.10 -1.43
N GLU A 111 -24.15 -22.34 -1.02
CA GLU A 111 -24.45 -22.68 0.39
C GLU A 111 -23.22 -22.41 1.28
N LEU A 112 -22.00 -22.65 0.80
CA LEU A 112 -20.79 -22.27 1.51
C LEU A 112 -20.68 -20.74 1.60
N ALA A 113 -21.01 -20.03 0.53
CA ALA A 113 -21.01 -18.56 0.54
C ALA A 113 -21.94 -17.99 1.64
N LYS A 114 -23.13 -18.57 1.83
CA LYS A 114 -24.06 -18.18 2.91
C LYS A 114 -23.43 -18.38 4.29
N VAL A 115 -22.77 -19.52 4.50
CA VAL A 115 -22.07 -19.79 5.78
C VAL A 115 -20.99 -18.75 6.04
N GLU A 116 -20.19 -18.41 5.03
CA GLU A 116 -19.12 -17.39 5.17
C GLU A 116 -19.68 -15.98 5.38
N VAL A 117 -20.78 -15.62 4.71
CA VAL A 117 -21.51 -14.37 4.95
C VAL A 117 -21.99 -14.26 6.39
N ASP A 118 -22.60 -15.35 6.91
CA ASP A 118 -23.06 -15.41 8.28
C ASP A 118 -21.90 -15.25 9.27
N LEU A 119 -20.81 -16.00 9.07
CA LEU A 119 -19.61 -15.91 9.90
C LEU A 119 -19.06 -14.48 9.92
N ASN A 120 -18.95 -13.84 8.77
CA ASN A 120 -18.44 -12.46 8.68
C ASN A 120 -19.29 -11.50 9.52
N PHE A 121 -20.59 -11.48 9.30
CA PHE A 121 -21.47 -10.53 9.98
C PHE A 121 -21.69 -10.86 11.45
N ASP A 122 -21.78 -12.13 11.83
CA ASP A 122 -21.98 -12.55 13.22
C ASP A 122 -20.74 -12.25 14.08
N HIS A 123 -19.55 -12.16 13.48
CA HIS A 123 -18.28 -11.86 14.17
C HIS A 123 -17.77 -10.43 13.98
N GLY A 124 -18.60 -9.50 13.52
CA GLY A 124 -18.34 -8.07 13.62
C GLY A 124 -17.86 -7.37 12.35
N ALA A 125 -17.91 -8.04 11.19
CA ALA A 125 -17.69 -7.34 9.93
C ALA A 125 -18.76 -6.28 9.67
N ASP A 126 -18.34 -5.09 9.21
CA ASP A 126 -19.21 -4.02 8.75
C ASP A 126 -19.51 -4.16 7.26
N TYR A 127 -18.53 -4.70 6.50
CA TYR A 127 -18.65 -5.08 5.10
C TYR A 127 -18.40 -6.57 4.94
N THR A 128 -19.24 -7.23 4.17
CA THR A 128 -18.96 -8.56 3.59
C THR A 128 -18.76 -8.38 2.10
N THR A 129 -17.58 -8.75 1.59
CA THR A 129 -17.24 -8.62 0.17
C THR A 129 -17.13 -10.00 -0.46
N LEU A 130 -18.03 -10.30 -1.42
CA LEU A 130 -18.06 -11.56 -2.14
C LEU A 130 -17.13 -11.49 -3.34
N CYS A 131 -16.26 -12.51 -3.48
CA CYS A 131 -15.30 -12.58 -4.59
C CYS A 131 -15.90 -13.35 -5.76
N PHE A 132 -15.98 -12.73 -6.93
CA PHE A 132 -16.47 -13.34 -8.15
C PHE A 132 -15.46 -13.20 -9.28
N SER A 133 -15.53 -14.10 -10.25
CA SER A 133 -14.78 -13.96 -11.51
C SER A 133 -15.63 -14.40 -12.68
N PHE A 134 -15.57 -13.62 -13.77
CA PHE A 134 -16.33 -13.84 -14.98
C PHE A 134 -15.45 -13.80 -16.24
N SER A 135 -14.13 -13.80 -16.08
CA SER A 135 -13.21 -13.90 -17.22
C SER A 135 -13.15 -15.36 -17.71
N PRO A 136 -12.91 -15.58 -19.01
CA PRO A 136 -12.78 -16.94 -19.54
C PRO A 136 -11.71 -17.78 -18.84
N GLU A 137 -10.59 -17.16 -18.47
CA GLU A 137 -9.47 -17.79 -17.81
C GLU A 137 -9.81 -18.29 -16.42
N GLN A 138 -10.51 -17.48 -15.63
CA GLN A 138 -10.95 -17.85 -14.29
C GLN A 138 -12.10 -18.87 -14.33
N MET A 139 -12.99 -18.76 -15.30
CA MET A 139 -14.08 -19.75 -15.49
C MET A 139 -13.52 -21.13 -15.80
N CYS A 140 -12.44 -21.25 -16.60
CA CYS A 140 -11.74 -22.51 -16.83
C CYS A 140 -11.21 -23.14 -15.53
N LEU A 141 -10.67 -22.30 -14.60
CA LEU A 141 -10.22 -22.77 -13.30
C LEU A 141 -11.39 -23.33 -12.48
N PHE A 142 -12.48 -22.59 -12.42
CA PHE A 142 -13.69 -23.01 -11.71
C PHE A 142 -14.29 -24.31 -12.26
N GLU A 143 -14.37 -24.46 -13.58
CA GLU A 143 -14.79 -25.71 -14.22
C GLU A 143 -13.88 -26.89 -13.81
N SER A 144 -12.57 -26.66 -13.77
CA SER A 144 -11.60 -27.68 -13.34
C SER A 144 -11.81 -28.09 -11.87
N MET A 145 -12.06 -27.13 -10.99
CA MET A 145 -12.29 -27.38 -9.56
C MET A 145 -13.63 -28.07 -9.32
N ALA A 146 -14.68 -27.69 -10.05
CA ALA A 146 -16.02 -28.26 -9.92
C ALA A 146 -16.16 -29.66 -10.55
N GLY A 147 -15.22 -30.04 -11.42
CA GLY A 147 -15.32 -31.26 -12.23
C GLY A 147 -16.48 -31.27 -13.25
N SER A 148 -17.06 -30.08 -13.50
CA SER A 148 -18.18 -29.88 -14.42
C SER A 148 -18.12 -28.49 -15.04
N ARG A 149 -18.68 -28.34 -16.25
CA ARG A 149 -18.81 -27.01 -16.87
C ARG A 149 -19.85 -26.18 -16.15
N ILE A 150 -19.52 -24.91 -15.95
CA ILE A 150 -20.40 -23.87 -15.43
C ILE A 150 -20.42 -22.77 -16.48
N SER A 151 -21.59 -22.42 -17.00
CA SER A 151 -21.70 -21.27 -17.93
C SER A 151 -21.50 -19.95 -17.19
N ILE A 152 -21.07 -18.92 -17.91
CA ILE A 152 -20.93 -17.57 -17.33
C ILE A 152 -22.29 -17.08 -16.80
N GLU A 153 -23.37 -17.35 -17.49
CA GLU A 153 -24.73 -17.01 -17.07
C GLU A 153 -25.09 -17.69 -15.76
N GLU A 154 -24.82 -18.96 -15.63
CA GLU A 154 -25.06 -19.71 -14.38
C GLU A 154 -24.18 -19.16 -13.24
N ALA A 155 -22.92 -18.78 -13.51
CA ALA A 155 -22.07 -18.14 -12.52
C ALA A 155 -22.62 -16.78 -12.07
N ILE A 156 -23.16 -15.99 -12.99
CA ILE A 156 -23.82 -14.71 -12.69
C ILE A 156 -25.07 -14.94 -11.84
N ASP A 157 -25.93 -15.90 -12.18
CA ASP A 157 -27.15 -16.20 -11.42
C ASP A 157 -26.81 -16.63 -9.98
N ARG A 158 -25.77 -17.46 -9.81
CA ARG A 158 -25.28 -17.87 -8.48
C ARG A 158 -24.71 -16.68 -7.70
N ALA A 159 -23.99 -15.78 -8.37
CA ALA A 159 -23.46 -14.57 -7.75
C ALA A 159 -24.58 -13.64 -7.28
N ILE A 160 -25.60 -13.42 -8.11
CA ILE A 160 -26.80 -12.63 -7.76
C ILE A 160 -27.45 -13.22 -6.50
N GLY A 161 -27.76 -14.51 -6.49
CA GLY A 161 -28.38 -15.16 -5.31
C GLY A 161 -27.53 -15.05 -4.04
N SER A 162 -26.19 -15.07 -4.16
CA SER A 162 -25.28 -14.87 -3.03
C SER A 162 -25.30 -13.43 -2.51
N VAL A 163 -25.38 -12.43 -3.42
CA VAL A 163 -25.49 -11.00 -3.06
C VAL A 163 -26.84 -10.71 -2.40
N GLU A 164 -27.95 -11.23 -2.95
CA GLU A 164 -29.28 -11.09 -2.35
C GLU A 164 -29.31 -11.64 -0.92
N TYR A 165 -28.73 -12.82 -0.72
CA TYR A 165 -28.60 -13.40 0.63
C TYR A 165 -27.78 -12.52 1.57
N ALA A 166 -26.62 -12.03 1.10
CA ALA A 166 -25.78 -11.16 1.88
C ALA A 166 -26.48 -9.83 2.22
N ARG A 167 -27.25 -9.27 1.29
CA ARG A 167 -28.06 -8.06 1.52
C ARG A 167 -29.15 -8.28 2.55
N ASP A 168 -29.85 -9.38 2.47
CA ASP A 168 -30.88 -9.73 3.46
C ASP A 168 -30.28 -9.86 4.87
N LYS A 169 -29.13 -10.53 4.99
CA LYS A 169 -28.40 -10.67 6.26
C LYS A 169 -27.84 -9.33 6.78
N ALA A 170 -27.30 -8.49 5.89
CA ALA A 170 -26.73 -7.19 6.23
C ALA A 170 -27.76 -6.18 6.75
N GLY A 171 -28.99 -6.28 6.28
CA GLY A 171 -30.06 -5.29 6.57
C GLY A 171 -29.67 -3.89 6.09
N SER A 172 -30.04 -2.86 6.84
CA SER A 172 -29.73 -1.46 6.52
C SER A 172 -28.44 -0.93 7.17
N GLU A 173 -27.87 -1.66 8.11
CA GLU A 173 -26.75 -1.18 8.95
C GLU A 173 -25.38 -1.58 8.42
N LYS A 174 -25.32 -2.70 7.71
CA LYS A 174 -24.09 -3.28 7.17
C LYS A 174 -24.05 -3.21 5.66
N LYS A 175 -22.88 -3.37 5.06
CA LYS A 175 -22.68 -3.22 3.63
C LYS A 175 -22.26 -4.53 2.95
N VAL A 176 -22.59 -4.62 1.65
CA VAL A 176 -22.24 -5.75 0.79
C VAL A 176 -21.35 -5.24 -0.34
N GLY A 177 -20.16 -5.79 -0.42
CA GLY A 177 -19.23 -5.55 -1.52
C GLY A 177 -19.18 -6.72 -2.49
N CYS A 178 -18.81 -6.44 -3.74
CA CYS A 178 -18.46 -7.45 -4.73
C CYS A 178 -17.08 -7.16 -5.28
N LEU A 179 -16.13 -8.09 -5.09
CA LEU A 179 -14.81 -8.02 -5.69
C LEU A 179 -14.83 -8.84 -6.98
N ILE A 180 -14.57 -8.17 -8.10
CA ILE A 180 -14.58 -8.79 -9.43
C ILE A 180 -13.15 -9.05 -9.86
N GLN A 181 -12.74 -10.32 -9.71
CA GLN A 181 -11.40 -10.76 -10.07
C GLN A 181 -11.21 -10.75 -11.58
N ASP A 182 -9.97 -10.48 -12.00
CA ASP A 182 -9.56 -10.49 -13.41
C ASP A 182 -10.38 -9.50 -14.29
N CYS A 183 -10.82 -8.41 -13.69
CA CYS A 183 -11.73 -7.45 -14.31
C CYS A 183 -11.18 -6.83 -15.61
N THR A 184 -9.85 -6.72 -15.74
CA THR A 184 -9.20 -6.10 -16.91
C THR A 184 -9.22 -6.98 -18.17
N ARG A 185 -9.56 -8.27 -18.06
CA ARG A 185 -9.80 -9.18 -19.20
C ARG A 185 -11.26 -9.19 -19.68
N ILE A 186 -12.16 -8.60 -18.92
CA ILE A 186 -13.58 -8.57 -19.27
C ILE A 186 -13.85 -7.30 -20.11
N PRO A 187 -14.50 -7.40 -21.28
CA PRO A 187 -14.92 -6.21 -22.03
C PRO A 187 -15.78 -5.29 -21.16
N ILE A 188 -15.56 -3.99 -21.26
CA ILE A 188 -16.13 -2.98 -20.34
C ILE A 188 -17.66 -3.02 -20.28
N GLU A 189 -18.31 -3.18 -21.43
CA GLU A 189 -19.79 -3.26 -21.52
C GLU A 189 -20.31 -4.49 -20.77
N ARG A 190 -19.59 -5.63 -20.89
CA ARG A 190 -19.96 -6.86 -20.18
C ARG A 190 -19.67 -6.75 -18.68
N LEU A 191 -18.54 -6.15 -18.33
CA LEU A 191 -18.19 -5.88 -16.92
C LEU A 191 -19.26 -5.03 -16.25
N ALA A 192 -19.66 -3.93 -16.90
CA ALA A 192 -20.69 -3.03 -16.39
C ALA A 192 -22.09 -3.71 -16.33
N GLU A 193 -22.45 -4.53 -17.32
CA GLU A 193 -23.70 -5.30 -17.30
C GLU A 193 -23.77 -6.23 -16.10
N VAL A 194 -22.69 -7.01 -15.87
CA VAL A 194 -22.65 -7.96 -14.75
C VAL A 194 -22.65 -7.23 -13.41
N CYS A 195 -21.79 -6.20 -13.27
CA CYS A 195 -21.76 -5.40 -12.05
C CYS A 195 -23.09 -4.71 -11.78
N GLY A 196 -23.79 -4.22 -12.81
CA GLY A 196 -25.13 -3.65 -12.67
C GLY A 196 -26.12 -4.64 -12.07
N LYS A 197 -26.12 -5.90 -12.51
CA LYS A 197 -26.97 -6.96 -11.94
C LYS A 197 -26.64 -7.23 -10.46
N LEU A 198 -25.34 -7.17 -10.07
CA LEU A 198 -24.95 -7.34 -8.67
C LEU A 198 -25.36 -6.13 -7.81
N VAL A 199 -25.31 -4.92 -8.36
CA VAL A 199 -25.80 -3.70 -7.70
C VAL A 199 -27.33 -3.77 -7.53
N ASP A 200 -28.07 -4.20 -8.56
CA ASP A 200 -29.51 -4.39 -8.49
C ASP A 200 -29.90 -5.48 -7.45
N ALA A 201 -29.04 -6.47 -7.25
CA ALA A 201 -29.19 -7.52 -6.22
C ALA A 201 -28.86 -7.01 -4.79
N GLY A 202 -28.30 -5.79 -4.65
CA GLY A 202 -28.07 -5.17 -3.36
C GLY A 202 -26.59 -4.95 -2.98
N ALA A 203 -25.67 -5.04 -3.93
CA ALA A 203 -24.27 -4.64 -3.66
C ALA A 203 -24.15 -3.13 -3.52
N ASP A 204 -23.47 -2.66 -2.46
CA ASP A 204 -23.16 -1.25 -2.22
C ASP A 204 -21.88 -0.82 -2.95
N MET A 205 -20.94 -1.75 -3.16
CA MET A 205 -19.60 -1.50 -3.70
C MET A 205 -19.23 -2.57 -4.74
N ILE A 206 -18.61 -2.11 -5.82
CA ILE A 206 -17.91 -2.97 -6.78
C ILE A 206 -16.41 -2.71 -6.66
N LYS A 207 -15.64 -3.69 -6.22
CA LYS A 207 -14.18 -3.63 -6.16
C LYS A 207 -13.60 -4.31 -7.40
N LEU A 208 -12.89 -3.55 -8.21
CA LEU A 208 -12.24 -4.01 -9.44
C LEU A 208 -10.87 -4.58 -9.10
N ASP A 209 -10.69 -5.87 -9.38
CA ASP A 209 -9.46 -6.60 -9.07
C ASP A 209 -8.74 -7.03 -10.35
N ASP A 210 -7.55 -6.47 -10.58
CA ASP A 210 -6.59 -7.05 -11.52
C ASP A 210 -5.70 -8.04 -10.77
N ILE A 211 -6.25 -9.22 -10.54
CA ILE A 211 -5.62 -10.29 -9.75
C ILE A 211 -4.24 -10.69 -10.26
N ASN A 212 -3.92 -10.47 -11.53
CA ASN A 212 -2.63 -10.79 -12.12
C ASN A 212 -1.73 -9.56 -12.29
N GLY A 213 -2.19 -8.36 -11.93
CA GLY A 213 -1.43 -7.12 -12.04
C GLY A 213 -0.88 -6.89 -13.46
N MET A 214 -1.66 -7.25 -14.51
CA MET A 214 -1.16 -7.37 -15.88
C MET A 214 -1.42 -6.14 -16.74
N ALA A 215 -2.33 -5.29 -16.32
CA ALA A 215 -2.71 -4.12 -17.10
C ALA A 215 -1.72 -2.97 -16.88
N ILE A 216 -1.42 -2.22 -17.94
CA ILE A 216 -0.66 -0.98 -17.84
C ILE A 216 -1.52 0.11 -17.18
N TYR A 217 -0.90 1.02 -16.43
CA TYR A 217 -1.60 1.99 -15.58
C TYR A 217 -2.70 2.82 -16.29
N PRO A 218 -2.63 3.24 -17.59
CA PRO A 218 -3.71 4.00 -18.21
C PRO A 218 -5.03 3.22 -18.34
N VAL A 219 -4.97 1.89 -18.33
CA VAL A 219 -6.15 1.03 -18.37
C VAL A 219 -7.02 1.27 -17.14
N TYR A 220 -6.41 1.47 -15.97
CA TYR A 220 -7.16 1.67 -14.72
C TYR A 220 -7.92 3.00 -14.71
N THR A 221 -7.30 4.10 -15.20
CA THR A 221 -8.03 5.37 -15.36
C THR A 221 -9.25 5.20 -16.26
N HIS A 222 -9.08 4.46 -17.36
CA HIS A 222 -10.17 4.22 -18.32
C HIS A 222 -11.27 3.34 -17.71
N VAL A 223 -10.90 2.18 -17.17
CA VAL A 223 -11.88 1.22 -16.61
C VAL A 223 -12.66 1.84 -15.46
N VAL A 224 -11.98 2.48 -14.50
CA VAL A 224 -12.66 3.11 -13.37
C VAL A 224 -13.61 4.22 -13.83
N ARG A 225 -13.15 5.10 -14.75
CA ARG A 225 -13.97 6.17 -15.28
C ARG A 225 -15.23 5.65 -15.99
N GLU A 226 -15.09 4.61 -16.81
CA GLU A 226 -16.24 4.00 -17.49
C GLU A 226 -17.18 3.30 -16.50
N MET A 227 -16.67 2.60 -15.51
CA MET A 227 -17.49 1.98 -14.48
C MET A 227 -18.26 3.02 -13.66
N LYS A 228 -17.62 4.13 -13.26
CA LYS A 228 -18.31 5.28 -12.60
C LYS A 228 -19.40 5.88 -13.48
N ARG A 229 -19.17 5.96 -14.79
CA ARG A 229 -20.15 6.48 -15.75
C ARG A 229 -21.35 5.53 -15.95
N LEU A 230 -21.07 4.22 -16.02
CA LEU A 230 -22.09 3.19 -16.30
C LEU A 230 -22.86 2.75 -15.07
N LEU A 231 -22.28 2.90 -13.88
CA LEU A 231 -22.87 2.56 -12.59
C LEU A 231 -22.94 3.80 -11.68
N PRO A 232 -23.74 4.81 -12.02
CA PRO A 232 -23.80 6.05 -11.25
C PRO A 232 -24.31 5.78 -9.84
N GLY A 233 -23.62 6.35 -8.84
CA GLY A 233 -23.99 6.19 -7.42
C GLY A 233 -23.40 4.95 -6.75
N THR A 234 -22.79 4.03 -7.50
CA THR A 234 -22.10 2.87 -6.95
C THR A 234 -20.69 3.25 -6.48
N GLU A 235 -20.30 2.78 -5.31
CA GLU A 235 -18.92 2.88 -4.80
C GLU A 235 -18.00 1.97 -5.62
N ILE A 236 -16.96 2.54 -6.24
CA ILE A 236 -15.98 1.78 -7.02
C ILE A 236 -14.66 1.69 -6.24
N GLY A 237 -14.33 0.48 -5.83
CA GLY A 237 -13.06 0.14 -5.19
C GLY A 237 -12.04 -0.40 -6.20
N LEU A 238 -10.77 -0.37 -5.83
CA LEU A 238 -9.67 -0.87 -6.64
C LEU A 238 -8.70 -1.71 -5.82
N HIS A 239 -8.46 -2.92 -6.31
CA HIS A 239 -7.44 -3.86 -5.84
C HIS A 239 -6.51 -4.22 -6.99
N THR A 240 -5.19 -4.10 -6.82
CA THR A 240 -4.24 -4.38 -7.91
C THR A 240 -3.01 -5.09 -7.41
N HIS A 241 -2.61 -6.15 -8.12
CA HIS A 241 -1.32 -6.81 -7.91
C HIS A 241 -0.17 -6.12 -8.65
N ASN A 242 1.05 -6.46 -8.29
CA ASN A 242 2.27 -5.78 -8.75
C ASN A 242 3.14 -6.67 -9.68
N ASP A 243 2.56 -7.65 -10.35
CA ASP A 243 3.30 -8.68 -11.08
C ASP A 243 4.18 -8.12 -12.22
N ILE A 244 3.80 -6.98 -12.79
CA ILE A 244 4.62 -6.27 -13.79
C ILE A 244 5.32 -5.01 -13.24
N GLY A 245 5.30 -4.81 -11.91
CA GLY A 245 5.97 -3.67 -11.26
C GLY A 245 5.22 -2.34 -11.37
N LEU A 246 3.92 -2.34 -11.67
CA LEU A 246 3.10 -1.12 -11.83
C LEU A 246 2.00 -0.97 -10.78
N GLY A 247 1.95 -1.79 -9.74
CA GLY A 247 0.86 -1.80 -8.76
C GLY A 247 0.56 -0.43 -8.17
N THR A 248 1.57 0.28 -7.66
CA THR A 248 1.41 1.64 -7.11
C THR A 248 0.93 2.64 -8.17
N ALA A 249 1.50 2.61 -9.39
CA ALA A 249 1.10 3.50 -10.48
C ALA A 249 -0.34 3.22 -10.93
N SER A 250 -0.76 1.96 -10.89
CA SER A 250 -2.12 1.53 -11.25
C SER A 250 -3.16 2.05 -10.27
N LEU A 251 -2.86 2.07 -8.96
CA LEU A 251 -3.75 2.66 -7.96
C LEU A 251 -3.92 4.17 -8.17
N TYR A 252 -2.83 4.90 -8.46
CA TYR A 252 -2.94 6.34 -8.79
C TYR A 252 -3.77 6.57 -10.04
N ALA A 253 -3.58 5.75 -11.07
CA ALA A 253 -4.38 5.83 -12.29
C ALA A 253 -5.86 5.55 -12.05
N GLY A 254 -6.19 4.61 -11.18
CA GLY A 254 -7.56 4.35 -10.74
C GLY A 254 -8.15 5.51 -9.94
N LEU A 255 -7.38 6.11 -9.03
CA LEU A 255 -7.76 7.33 -8.32
C LEU A 255 -8.09 8.47 -9.29
N GLU A 256 -7.24 8.68 -10.32
CA GLU A 256 -7.46 9.66 -11.38
C GLU A 256 -8.68 9.35 -12.28
N GLY A 257 -9.15 8.10 -12.24
CA GLY A 257 -10.40 7.65 -12.85
C GLY A 257 -11.64 7.87 -11.98
N GLY A 258 -11.46 8.20 -10.69
CA GLY A 258 -12.55 8.44 -9.74
C GLY A 258 -12.84 7.28 -8.79
N ALA A 259 -11.88 6.40 -8.50
CA ALA A 259 -12.05 5.33 -7.51
C ALA A 259 -12.33 5.90 -6.11
N ASP A 260 -13.33 5.35 -5.43
CA ASP A 260 -13.80 5.79 -4.11
C ASP A 260 -13.06 5.06 -2.97
N LEU A 261 -12.51 3.86 -3.27
CA LEU A 261 -11.80 3.02 -2.32
C LEU A 261 -10.55 2.43 -2.98
N ILE A 262 -9.45 2.36 -2.23
CA ILE A 262 -8.18 1.77 -2.68
C ILE A 262 -7.66 0.82 -1.61
N ASP A 263 -7.31 -0.41 -2.03
CA ASP A 263 -6.64 -1.39 -1.20
C ASP A 263 -5.13 -1.14 -1.17
N VAL A 264 -4.54 -1.17 0.02
CA VAL A 264 -3.10 -1.08 0.24
C VAL A 264 -2.64 -2.12 1.26
N CYS A 265 -1.36 -2.47 1.24
CA CYS A 265 -0.78 -3.32 2.26
C CYS A 265 0.51 -2.71 2.82
N VAL A 266 0.73 -2.84 4.12
CA VAL A 266 2.01 -2.42 4.71
C VAL A 266 3.16 -3.16 4.03
N ASN A 267 4.20 -2.44 3.63
CA ASN A 267 5.35 -2.95 2.87
C ASN A 267 5.00 -3.59 1.52
N GLY A 268 3.77 -3.42 1.05
CA GLY A 268 3.29 -4.01 -0.19
C GLY A 268 3.11 -5.53 -0.15
N LEU A 269 3.11 -6.13 1.03
CA LEU A 269 3.02 -7.59 1.20
C LEU A 269 1.77 -8.16 0.54
N GLY A 270 1.89 -9.32 -0.09
CA GLY A 270 0.80 -9.96 -0.81
C GLY A 270 1.31 -11.14 -1.62
N GLU A 271 0.40 -11.82 -2.25
CA GLU A 271 0.71 -13.00 -3.07
C GLU A 271 1.60 -12.66 -4.27
N ARG A 272 2.43 -13.60 -4.72
CA ARG A 272 3.37 -13.54 -5.87
C ARG A 272 4.33 -12.34 -5.80
N ALA A 273 4.15 -11.33 -6.67
CA ALA A 273 4.99 -10.12 -6.71
C ALA A 273 4.42 -8.97 -5.86
N HIS A 274 3.56 -9.30 -4.89
CA HIS A 274 2.98 -8.36 -3.94
C HIS A 274 1.91 -7.42 -4.53
N ILE A 275 1.51 -6.42 -3.73
CA ILE A 275 0.60 -5.33 -4.11
C ILE A 275 1.25 -3.97 -3.84
N ALA A 276 0.50 -2.88 -3.97
CA ALA A 276 1.02 -1.54 -3.72
C ALA A 276 1.30 -1.27 -2.23
N PRO A 277 2.51 -0.77 -1.87
CA PRO A 277 2.87 -0.48 -0.49
C PRO A 277 2.07 0.71 0.08
N ALA A 278 1.49 0.53 1.27
CA ALA A 278 0.69 1.56 1.95
C ALA A 278 1.43 2.90 2.07
N ALA A 279 2.71 2.87 2.50
CA ALA A 279 3.50 4.08 2.68
C ALA A 279 3.68 4.88 1.39
N GLU A 280 3.87 4.22 0.24
CA GLU A 280 3.97 4.88 -1.06
C GLU A 280 2.64 5.53 -1.44
N VAL A 281 1.56 4.74 -1.37
CA VAL A 281 0.25 5.17 -1.84
C VAL A 281 -0.27 6.35 -1.02
N VAL A 282 -0.33 6.23 0.30
CA VAL A 282 -0.93 7.26 1.15
C VAL A 282 -0.11 8.55 1.19
N SER A 283 1.24 8.45 1.13
CA SER A 283 2.11 9.62 1.11
C SER A 283 1.90 10.47 -0.15
N VAL A 284 1.83 9.82 -1.30
CA VAL A 284 1.59 10.54 -2.57
C VAL A 284 0.17 11.09 -2.63
N ILE A 285 -0.84 10.35 -2.16
CA ILE A 285 -2.23 10.82 -2.12
C ILE A 285 -2.34 12.10 -1.28
N GLN A 286 -1.77 12.14 -0.09
CA GLN A 286 -1.87 13.32 0.78
C GLN A 286 -1.03 14.50 0.29
N ILE A 287 0.15 14.24 -0.31
CA ILE A 287 1.08 15.31 -0.68
C ILE A 287 0.86 15.81 -2.11
N TYR A 288 0.62 14.91 -3.08
CA TYR A 288 0.51 15.28 -4.49
C TYR A 288 -0.94 15.45 -4.95
N TYR A 289 -1.89 14.70 -4.39
CA TYR A 289 -3.30 14.84 -4.75
C TYR A 289 -4.09 15.74 -3.77
N GLY A 290 -3.55 15.98 -2.58
CA GLY A 290 -4.16 16.85 -1.57
C GLY A 290 -5.39 16.25 -0.90
N ILE A 291 -5.57 14.93 -1.01
CA ILE A 291 -6.68 14.20 -0.43
C ILE A 291 -6.30 13.73 0.97
N ASP A 292 -7.11 14.08 1.95
CA ASP A 292 -6.95 13.66 3.33
C ASP A 292 -7.53 12.25 3.50
N CYS A 293 -6.68 11.27 3.71
CA CYS A 293 -7.10 9.90 4.02
C CYS A 293 -7.08 9.58 5.52
N GLY A 294 -6.87 10.56 6.38
CA GLY A 294 -6.84 10.39 7.84
C GLY A 294 -5.59 9.69 8.38
N ILE A 295 -4.64 9.31 7.52
CA ILE A 295 -3.46 8.52 7.90
C ILE A 295 -2.34 9.45 8.34
N GLN A 296 -1.71 9.13 9.48
CA GLN A 296 -0.59 9.85 10.08
C GLN A 296 0.72 9.36 9.45
N LEU A 297 1.29 10.16 8.54
CA LEU A 297 2.49 9.78 7.79
C LEU A 297 3.69 9.47 8.69
N ASP A 298 3.83 10.20 9.81
CA ASP A 298 4.93 10.03 10.78
C ASP A 298 4.90 8.71 11.56
N LYS A 299 3.83 7.92 11.41
CA LYS A 299 3.72 6.57 11.97
C LYS A 299 4.16 5.47 11.00
N LEU A 300 4.35 5.79 9.71
CA LEU A 300 4.53 4.79 8.67
C LEU A 300 5.85 4.01 8.80
N TYR A 301 6.94 4.68 9.23
CA TYR A 301 8.22 4.00 9.44
C TYR A 301 8.13 2.93 10.52
N ASP A 302 7.59 3.27 11.68
CA ASP A 302 7.46 2.33 12.80
C ASP A 302 6.47 1.20 12.48
N LEU A 303 5.36 1.51 11.81
CA LEU A 303 4.39 0.52 11.33
C LEU A 303 5.05 -0.47 10.36
N SER A 304 5.80 0.04 9.37
CA SER A 304 6.50 -0.78 8.38
C SER A 304 7.52 -1.72 9.03
N ARG A 305 8.27 -1.22 10.00
CA ARG A 305 9.24 -2.01 10.78
C ARG A 305 8.55 -3.08 11.61
N LEU A 306 7.50 -2.72 12.32
CA LEU A 306 6.74 -3.66 13.15
C LEU A 306 6.19 -4.81 12.31
N VAL A 307 5.53 -4.52 11.19
CA VAL A 307 4.97 -5.56 10.32
C VAL A 307 6.07 -6.48 9.76
N SER A 308 7.20 -5.91 9.34
CA SER A 308 8.37 -6.69 8.91
C SER A 308 8.87 -7.63 10.01
N ASP A 309 8.97 -7.14 11.24
CA ASP A 309 9.48 -7.90 12.39
C ASP A 309 8.49 -9.00 12.83
N VAL A 310 7.19 -8.70 12.86
CA VAL A 310 6.14 -9.64 13.27
C VAL A 310 5.95 -10.74 12.23
N MET A 311 5.84 -10.38 10.96
CA MET A 311 5.67 -11.34 9.88
C MET A 311 6.96 -12.10 9.53
N LYS A 312 8.12 -11.70 10.10
CA LYS A 312 9.44 -12.26 9.77
C LYS A 312 9.76 -12.15 8.27
N TRP A 313 9.21 -11.13 7.61
CA TRP A 313 9.43 -10.84 6.21
C TRP A 313 10.20 -9.52 6.09
N PRO A 314 11.50 -9.56 5.73
CA PRO A 314 12.32 -8.36 5.74
C PRO A 314 11.91 -7.39 4.64
N MET A 315 11.66 -6.13 5.03
CA MET A 315 11.50 -5.05 4.07
C MET A 315 12.86 -4.63 3.49
N THR A 316 12.87 -4.10 2.27
CA THR A 316 14.10 -3.60 1.66
C THR A 316 14.53 -2.27 2.29
N ASP A 317 15.83 -2.09 2.51
CA ASP A 317 16.38 -0.83 3.04
C ASP A 317 16.13 0.37 2.10
N THR A 318 15.84 0.13 0.82
CA THR A 318 15.60 1.15 -0.20
C THR A 318 14.11 1.42 -0.46
N MET A 319 13.20 0.83 0.33
CA MET A 319 11.76 1.07 0.17
C MET A 319 11.44 2.57 0.28
N PRO A 320 10.69 3.17 -0.65
CA PRO A 320 10.33 4.57 -0.59
C PRO A 320 9.71 4.96 0.76
N PHE A 321 10.07 6.15 1.26
CA PHE A 321 9.63 6.76 2.53
C PHE A 321 10.03 6.02 3.80
N VAL A 322 9.92 4.70 3.86
CA VAL A 322 10.07 3.89 5.10
C VAL A 322 11.32 3.00 5.12
N GLY A 323 12.07 2.90 4.03
CA GLY A 323 13.33 2.17 4.01
C GLY A 323 14.42 2.89 4.81
N LYS A 324 15.30 2.14 5.46
CA LYS A 324 16.42 2.67 6.27
C LYS A 324 17.30 3.63 5.48
N THR A 325 17.45 3.42 4.16
CA THR A 325 18.31 4.24 3.30
C THR A 325 17.54 5.16 2.36
N ALA A 326 16.20 5.24 2.49
CA ALA A 326 15.33 6.03 1.59
C ALA A 326 15.73 7.52 1.51
N PHE A 327 16.27 8.08 2.60
CA PHE A 327 16.73 9.47 2.69
C PHE A 327 18.23 9.57 2.93
N SER A 328 19.00 8.59 2.46
CA SER A 328 20.43 8.51 2.72
C SER A 328 21.25 8.92 1.52
N HIS A 329 22.40 9.52 1.76
CA HIS A 329 23.39 9.86 0.74
C HIS A 329 24.65 9.01 0.91
N LEU A 330 25.33 8.73 -0.21
CA LEU A 330 26.57 7.98 -0.25
C LEU A 330 27.61 8.61 -1.18
N VAL A 331 27.15 9.26 -2.24
CA VAL A 331 28.02 9.83 -3.29
C VAL A 331 28.55 11.19 -2.87
N GLU A 332 29.84 11.44 -3.07
CA GLU A 332 30.55 12.64 -2.61
C GLU A 332 29.86 13.95 -3.00
N VAL A 333 29.36 14.07 -4.23
CA VAL A 333 28.72 15.32 -4.69
C VAL A 333 27.49 15.69 -3.86
N HIS A 334 26.81 14.71 -3.24
CA HIS A 334 25.67 14.97 -2.35
C HIS A 334 26.09 15.53 -1.00
N TYR A 335 27.38 15.46 -0.64
CA TYR A 335 27.95 16.03 0.56
C TYR A 335 28.60 17.40 0.33
N CYS A 336 28.83 17.78 -0.95
CA CYS A 336 29.40 19.07 -1.30
C CYS A 336 28.40 20.23 -1.21
N VAL A 337 27.12 19.94 -0.96
CA VAL A 337 26.09 20.96 -0.79
C VAL A 337 26.25 21.66 0.57
N PRO A 338 25.92 22.95 0.67
CA PRO A 338 25.93 23.65 1.95
C PRO A 338 25.09 22.91 3.01
N ASP A 339 25.61 22.89 4.24
CA ASP A 339 24.89 22.31 5.40
C ASP A 339 23.85 23.33 5.89
N ASN A 340 22.94 23.69 5.00
CA ASN A 340 21.84 24.61 5.23
C ASN A 340 20.56 24.12 4.51
N GLU A 341 19.49 24.86 4.64
CA GLU A 341 18.19 24.48 4.08
C GLU A 341 18.22 24.30 2.55
N GLU A 342 18.88 25.18 1.81
CA GLU A 342 18.97 25.08 0.35
C GLU A 342 19.76 23.84 -0.10
N GLY A 343 20.83 23.50 0.62
CA GLY A 343 21.60 22.28 0.39
C GLY A 343 20.79 21.02 0.62
N PHE A 344 19.95 21.00 1.65
CA PHE A 344 19.03 19.88 1.90
C PHE A 344 18.13 19.60 0.68
N TRP A 345 17.53 20.65 0.12
CA TRP A 345 16.60 20.54 -1.01
C TRP A 345 17.25 20.22 -2.37
N ALA A 346 18.56 20.24 -2.45
CA ALA A 346 19.27 19.93 -3.70
C ALA A 346 19.06 18.44 -4.12
N TYR A 347 18.92 17.53 -3.15
CA TYR A 347 18.83 16.10 -3.40
C TYR A 347 17.70 15.39 -2.67
N LEU A 348 16.97 16.08 -1.82
CA LEU A 348 15.79 15.55 -1.13
C LEU A 348 14.57 16.42 -1.45
N CYS A 349 13.46 15.80 -1.75
CA CYS A 349 12.23 16.52 -2.06
C CYS A 349 11.26 16.62 -0.87
N MET A 350 11.51 15.88 0.20
CA MET A 350 10.66 15.83 1.41
C MET A 350 11.52 15.64 2.66
N LYS A 351 11.06 16.14 3.78
CA LYS A 351 11.69 15.89 5.07
C LYS A 351 11.39 14.48 5.56
N PRO A 352 12.41 13.68 5.91
CA PRO A 352 12.22 12.28 6.35
C PRO A 352 11.36 12.15 7.60
N GLU A 353 11.39 13.15 8.48
CA GLU A 353 10.63 13.20 9.73
C GLU A 353 9.12 13.17 9.49
N MET A 354 8.67 13.59 8.31
CA MET A 354 7.25 13.46 7.90
C MET A 354 6.77 12.01 7.91
N PHE A 355 7.66 11.06 7.72
CA PHE A 355 7.36 9.63 7.62
C PHE A 355 7.84 8.85 8.85
N GLY A 356 8.28 9.54 9.92
CA GLY A 356 8.92 8.93 11.08
C GLY A 356 10.34 8.41 10.82
N ASN A 357 10.90 8.73 9.64
CA ASN A 357 12.25 8.33 9.22
C ASN A 357 13.28 9.42 9.52
N SER A 358 14.54 9.18 9.20
CA SER A 358 15.63 10.14 9.37
C SER A 358 16.61 10.11 8.20
N LYS A 359 17.32 11.22 8.02
CA LYS A 359 18.42 11.30 7.06
C LYS A 359 19.65 10.58 7.63
N HIS A 360 20.26 9.71 6.85
CA HIS A 360 21.51 9.05 7.20
C HIS A 360 22.61 9.39 6.20
N ASN A 361 23.76 9.79 6.71
CA ASN A 361 24.97 9.98 5.92
C ASN A 361 25.77 8.67 5.92
N LEU A 362 25.79 8.00 4.79
CA LEU A 362 26.42 6.71 4.61
C LEU A 362 27.79 6.85 4.00
N LEU A 363 28.73 5.99 4.39
CA LEU A 363 30.05 5.94 3.79
C LEU A 363 30.19 4.72 2.88
N GLY A 364 30.74 4.95 1.69
CA GLY A 364 30.90 3.90 0.69
C GLY A 364 32.11 4.11 -0.23
N HIS A 365 32.18 3.30 -1.27
CA HIS A 365 33.29 3.34 -2.21
C HIS A 365 33.44 4.72 -2.92
N TYR A 366 32.32 5.43 -3.11
CA TYR A 366 32.26 6.72 -3.78
C TYR A 366 32.29 7.93 -2.82
N SER A 367 32.50 7.70 -1.54
CA SER A 367 32.72 8.76 -0.57
C SER A 367 34.08 9.41 -0.78
N GLY A 368 34.13 10.72 -0.60
CA GLY A 368 35.29 11.54 -0.71
C GLY A 368 35.53 12.42 0.54
N PRO A 369 36.34 13.50 0.44
CA PRO A 369 36.71 14.31 1.60
C PRO A 369 35.54 14.96 2.35
N TRP A 370 34.51 15.42 1.63
CA TRP A 370 33.30 16.00 2.26
C TRP A 370 32.51 14.97 3.04
N ALA A 371 32.29 13.77 2.47
CA ALA A 371 31.58 12.70 3.12
C ALA A 371 32.26 12.27 4.42
N VAL A 372 33.58 12.02 4.40
CA VAL A 372 34.28 11.56 5.60
C VAL A 372 34.37 12.65 6.67
N ARG A 373 34.51 13.94 6.29
CA ARG A 373 34.45 15.05 7.24
C ARG A 373 33.08 15.20 7.89
N THR A 374 32.01 15.16 7.09
CA THR A 374 30.65 15.25 7.59
C THR A 374 30.35 14.13 8.56
N LYS A 375 30.68 12.89 8.18
CA LYS A 375 30.46 11.73 9.06
C LYS A 375 31.33 11.79 10.33
N ALA A 376 32.59 12.23 10.23
CA ALA A 376 33.43 12.43 11.42
C ALA A 376 32.81 13.44 12.38
N ARG A 377 32.33 14.59 11.88
CA ARG A 377 31.67 15.63 12.68
C ARG A 377 30.41 15.08 13.39
N GLU A 378 29.56 14.32 12.69
CA GLU A 378 28.38 13.67 13.28
C GLU A 378 28.74 12.73 14.46
N LEU A 379 29.89 12.08 14.36
CA LEU A 379 30.37 11.15 15.39
C LEU A 379 31.24 11.81 16.46
N GLY A 380 31.35 13.15 16.45
CA GLY A 380 32.20 13.90 17.40
C GLY A 380 33.69 13.68 17.18
N LEU A 381 34.13 13.33 15.96
CA LEU A 381 35.51 13.08 15.60
C LEU A 381 36.06 14.25 14.75
N SER A 382 37.39 14.42 14.77
CA SER A 382 38.08 15.30 13.85
C SER A 382 39.10 14.52 13.02
N ILE A 383 39.15 14.83 11.72
CA ILE A 383 40.19 14.30 10.84
C ILE A 383 41.26 15.41 10.72
N PRO A 384 42.57 15.14 11.01
CA PRO A 384 43.63 16.14 10.85
C PRO A 384 43.67 16.65 9.42
N GLU A 385 43.99 17.92 9.27
CA GLU A 385 44.07 18.58 7.96
C GLU A 385 45.03 17.84 7.01
N GLY A 386 44.56 17.56 5.79
CA GLY A 386 45.31 16.83 4.77
C GLY A 386 45.30 15.31 4.93
N LYS A 387 44.65 14.74 5.98
CA LYS A 387 44.58 13.31 6.22
C LYS A 387 43.34 12.63 5.65
N GLU A 388 42.40 13.35 5.07
CA GLU A 388 41.15 12.83 4.52
C GLU A 388 41.40 11.72 3.50
N GLN A 389 42.42 11.89 2.62
CA GLN A 389 42.71 10.88 1.60
C GLN A 389 43.21 9.56 2.22
N GLU A 390 43.94 9.61 3.35
CA GLU A 390 44.35 8.41 4.07
C GLU A 390 43.16 7.67 4.68
N VAL A 391 42.24 8.44 5.30
CA VAL A 391 40.95 7.89 5.81
C VAL A 391 40.16 7.25 4.69
N ILE A 392 40.01 7.91 3.54
CA ILE A 392 39.27 7.42 2.37
C ILE A 392 39.89 6.11 1.85
N ASN A 393 41.22 6.04 1.77
CA ASN A 393 41.90 4.85 1.27
C ASN A 393 41.69 3.65 2.21
N LYS A 394 41.78 3.85 3.54
CA LYS A 394 41.48 2.82 4.53
C LYS A 394 40.01 2.41 4.47
N LEU A 395 39.09 3.39 4.41
CA LEU A 395 37.66 3.15 4.25
C LEU A 395 37.35 2.26 3.04
N ARG A 396 37.88 2.62 1.87
CA ARG A 396 37.67 1.85 0.62
C ARG A 396 38.23 0.43 0.70
N THR A 397 39.37 0.26 1.38
CA THR A 397 39.97 -1.06 1.61
C THR A 397 39.05 -1.95 2.46
N GLU A 398 38.56 -1.42 3.58
CA GLU A 398 37.66 -2.13 4.48
C GLU A 398 36.33 -2.49 3.78
N ILE A 399 35.74 -1.54 3.04
CA ILE A 399 34.48 -1.78 2.30
C ILE A 399 34.65 -2.89 1.25
N ARG A 400 35.76 -2.87 0.49
CA ARG A 400 36.03 -3.92 -0.51
C ARG A 400 36.22 -5.30 0.13
N PHE A 401 36.93 -5.33 1.26
CA PHE A 401 37.16 -6.57 1.99
C PHE A 401 35.86 -7.15 2.57
N ARG A 402 35.03 -6.29 3.18
CA ARG A 402 33.78 -6.68 3.85
C ARG A 402 32.61 -6.86 2.91
N LYS A 403 32.64 -6.23 1.72
CA LYS A 403 31.53 -6.19 0.72
C LYS A 403 30.22 -5.67 1.32
N ARG A 404 30.32 -4.74 2.28
CA ARG A 404 29.20 -4.05 2.91
C ARG A 404 29.60 -2.64 3.33
N GLN A 405 28.63 -1.85 3.76
CA GLN A 405 28.88 -0.56 4.39
C GLN A 405 29.72 -0.70 5.67
N ILE A 406 30.40 0.40 6.01
CA ILE A 406 31.13 0.53 7.26
C ILE A 406 30.20 1.10 8.32
N GLU A 407 30.11 0.42 9.44
CA GLU A 407 29.37 0.88 10.62
C GLU A 407 30.12 2.02 11.33
N ASP A 408 29.39 2.83 12.12
CA ASP A 408 29.95 4.00 12.78
C ASP A 408 31.16 3.68 13.67
N ASP A 409 31.13 2.57 14.40
CA ASP A 409 32.26 2.15 15.26
C ASP A 409 33.48 1.69 14.46
N GLU A 410 33.26 1.14 13.27
CA GLU A 410 34.36 0.76 12.37
C GLU A 410 34.99 2.03 11.76
N PHE A 411 34.17 3.02 11.39
CA PHE A 411 34.66 4.30 10.90
C PHE A 411 35.45 5.06 11.98
N LYS A 412 35.00 5.08 13.25
CA LYS A 412 35.74 5.64 14.37
C LYS A 412 37.14 5.03 14.49
N LYS A 413 37.26 3.70 14.35
CA LYS A 413 38.58 3.02 14.38
C LYS A 413 39.47 3.46 13.21
N ILE A 414 38.90 3.64 12.01
CA ILE A 414 39.64 4.12 10.85
C ILE A 414 40.18 5.52 11.12
N VAL A 415 39.34 6.46 11.56
CA VAL A 415 39.75 7.84 11.86
C VAL A 415 40.84 7.87 12.94
N ASN A 416 40.61 7.18 14.07
CA ASN A 416 41.58 7.12 15.17
C ASN A 416 42.94 6.49 14.77
N SER A 417 42.95 5.66 13.72
CA SER A 417 44.21 5.08 13.22
C SER A 417 45.03 6.00 12.32
N VAL A 418 44.47 7.17 12.00
CA VAL A 418 45.10 8.21 11.14
C VAL A 418 45.41 9.45 11.93
N SER A 419 44.84 9.60 13.12
CA SER A 419 45.00 10.76 14.02
C SER A 419 46.37 10.82 14.67
#